data_a465b608746d30baf1c92ccbc07a4f05
#
_entry.id   a465b608746d30baf1c92ccbc07a4f05
#
_cell.length_a   1.000
_cell.length_b   1.000
_cell.length_c   1.000
_cell.angle_alpha   90.00
_cell.angle_beta   90.00
_cell.angle_gamma   90.00
#
_symmetry.space_group_name_H-M   'P 1'
#
loop_
_entity.id
_entity.type
_entity.pdbx_description
1 polymer ?
#
loop_
_entity_poly.entity_id
_entity_poly.type
_entity_poly.pdbx_seq_one_letter_code
_entity_poly.pdbx_strand_id
1 'polypeptide(L)'
;ELGFTRARGPEAATEWYNFEALTTPLDHPAADEQDTLYLEGGGLLRSHTSPVQVRTLQNPQPPIRILAPGWVYRRDTYDATHTPAFLQVEGLVVDEGVSFVDFKATLAEFARRLWGPGTQVRFRPSFFPFTEPSAEVDVKRVITLPDGSTRETDWLEIMGAGMVDPNVLEAAGVDSERYTGFAFGMGPGRIAMLKYGVTDLRTFFENDVRFLNQFTGPSGPVGPASESTGVPSPEARHRGGGELR
;
A
#
# COMPACT_ATOMS: atom_id res chain seq x y z
N GLU A 1 18.68 -6.93 -7.79
CA GLU A 1 17.24 -6.96 -8.12
C GLU A 1 16.65 -8.26 -7.56
N LEU A 2 15.41 -8.19 -7.00
CA LEU A 2 14.81 -9.33 -6.30
C LEU A 2 14.02 -10.27 -7.24
N GLY A 3 14.15 -10.10 -8.56
CA GLY A 3 13.55 -10.97 -9.58
C GLY A 3 12.03 -10.83 -9.76
N PHE A 4 11.42 -9.75 -9.24
CA PHE A 4 10.00 -9.52 -9.45
C PHE A 4 9.69 -9.03 -10.86
N THR A 5 8.60 -9.54 -11.43
CA THR A 5 8.00 -9.09 -12.69
C THR A 5 6.71 -8.33 -12.41
N ARG A 6 6.27 -7.49 -13.36
CA ARG A 6 5.04 -6.70 -13.20
C ARG A 6 3.85 -7.47 -13.76
N ALA A 7 2.84 -7.68 -12.93
CA ALA A 7 1.53 -8.20 -13.32
C ALA A 7 0.49 -7.07 -13.39
N ARG A 8 -0.51 -7.23 -14.25
CA ARG A 8 -1.64 -6.30 -14.41
C ARG A 8 -2.94 -7.08 -14.48
N GLY A 9 -4.03 -6.43 -14.06
CA GLY A 9 -5.38 -6.96 -14.17
C GLY A 9 -6.41 -5.84 -14.18
N PRO A 10 -7.67 -6.15 -14.51
CA PRO A 10 -8.75 -5.18 -14.57
C PRO A 10 -9.06 -4.59 -13.18
N GLU A 11 -9.50 -3.34 -13.18
CA GLU A 11 -9.94 -2.65 -11.95
C GLU A 11 -11.34 -3.09 -11.52
N ALA A 12 -12.19 -3.46 -12.47
CA ALA A 12 -13.44 -4.13 -12.17
C ALA A 12 -13.22 -5.62 -11.91
N ALA A 13 -13.81 -6.13 -10.85
CA ALA A 13 -13.68 -7.51 -10.43
C ALA A 13 -15.04 -8.08 -10.04
N THR A 14 -15.14 -9.41 -9.96
CA THR A 14 -16.25 -10.08 -9.30
C THR A 14 -15.94 -10.23 -7.81
N GLU A 15 -16.99 -10.46 -7.02
CA GLU A 15 -16.86 -10.77 -5.59
C GLU A 15 -15.92 -11.94 -5.35
N TRP A 16 -15.98 -12.96 -6.20
CA TRP A 16 -15.11 -14.11 -6.09
C TRP A 16 -13.61 -13.72 -6.10
N TYR A 17 -13.17 -12.89 -7.07
CA TYR A 17 -11.78 -12.46 -7.14
C TYR A 17 -11.36 -11.51 -6.01
N ASN A 18 -12.31 -10.68 -5.53
CA ASN A 18 -12.00 -9.66 -4.54
C ASN A 18 -12.14 -10.17 -3.10
N PHE A 19 -12.92 -11.23 -2.87
CA PHE A 19 -13.25 -11.74 -1.53
C PHE A 19 -13.12 -13.24 -1.40
N GLU A 20 -13.95 -14.05 -2.06
CA GLU A 20 -14.09 -15.48 -1.79
C GLU A 20 -12.80 -16.27 -2.05
N ALA A 21 -12.10 -16.03 -3.18
CA ALA A 21 -10.81 -16.63 -3.50
C ALA A 21 -9.69 -16.20 -2.53
N LEU A 22 -9.94 -15.18 -1.73
CA LEU A 22 -9.04 -14.63 -0.72
C LEU A 22 -9.53 -14.96 0.70
N THR A 23 -10.30 -16.03 0.85
CA THR A 23 -10.82 -16.51 2.13
C THR A 23 -11.62 -15.46 2.92
N THR A 24 -12.11 -14.43 2.24
CA THR A 24 -12.98 -13.41 2.83
C THR A 24 -14.43 -13.74 2.49
N PRO A 25 -15.25 -14.16 3.46
CA PRO A 25 -16.65 -14.48 3.21
C PRO A 25 -17.44 -13.22 2.87
N LEU A 26 -18.54 -13.36 2.09
CA LEU A 26 -19.34 -12.22 1.63
C LEU A 26 -20.13 -11.53 2.77
N ASP A 27 -20.28 -12.15 3.91
CA ASP A 27 -20.84 -11.53 5.13
C ASP A 27 -19.79 -10.80 5.99
N HIS A 28 -18.52 -10.76 5.52
CA HIS A 28 -17.47 -10.00 6.19
C HIS A 28 -17.71 -8.49 5.97
N PRO A 29 -17.47 -7.62 6.98
CA PRO A 29 -17.70 -6.17 6.86
C PRO A 29 -17.01 -5.52 5.65
N ALA A 30 -15.83 -6.00 5.24
CA ALA A 30 -15.13 -5.47 4.07
C ALA A 30 -15.88 -5.68 2.74
N ALA A 31 -16.81 -6.63 2.67
CA ALA A 31 -17.67 -6.88 1.50
C ALA A 31 -18.98 -6.08 1.56
N ASP A 32 -19.23 -5.34 2.64
CA ASP A 32 -20.42 -4.48 2.79
C ASP A 32 -20.39 -3.35 1.74
N GLU A 33 -21.58 -2.97 1.27
CA GLU A 33 -21.74 -1.81 0.38
C GLU A 33 -21.27 -0.48 1.01
N GLN A 34 -21.10 -0.43 2.33
CA GLN A 34 -20.54 0.73 3.03
C GLN A 34 -19.05 0.88 2.78
N ASP A 35 -18.32 -0.23 2.51
CA ASP A 35 -16.87 -0.22 2.34
C ASP A 35 -16.46 -0.48 0.88
N THR A 36 -17.29 -1.16 0.09
CA THR A 36 -17.02 -1.55 -1.29
C THR A 36 -17.89 -0.79 -2.29
N LEU A 37 -17.31 -0.40 -3.42
CA LEU A 37 -17.99 0.26 -4.53
C LEU A 37 -18.48 -0.79 -5.54
N TYR A 38 -19.74 -1.16 -5.44
CA TYR A 38 -20.42 -2.06 -6.37
C TYR A 38 -20.84 -1.32 -7.65
N LEU A 39 -20.83 -2.02 -8.78
CA LEU A 39 -21.17 -1.49 -10.08
C LEU A 39 -22.63 -1.85 -10.45
N GLU A 40 -23.34 -0.93 -11.09
CA GLU A 40 -24.62 -1.24 -11.71
C GLU A 40 -24.42 -2.33 -12.77
N GLY A 41 -25.23 -3.38 -12.71
CA GLY A 41 -25.10 -4.53 -13.62
C GLY A 41 -24.19 -5.65 -13.13
N GLY A 42 -23.63 -5.53 -11.94
CA GLY A 42 -22.84 -6.57 -11.26
C GLY A 42 -21.35 -6.33 -11.25
N GLY A 43 -20.69 -6.96 -10.28
CA GLY A 43 -19.28 -6.74 -9.99
C GLY A 43 -19.02 -5.50 -9.13
N LEU A 44 -17.74 -5.20 -8.93
CA LEU A 44 -17.28 -4.14 -8.05
C LEU A 44 -15.99 -3.49 -8.58
N LEU A 45 -15.65 -2.31 -8.07
CA LEU A 45 -14.31 -1.77 -8.18
C LEU A 45 -13.45 -2.39 -7.07
N ARG A 46 -12.33 -3.02 -7.44
CA ARG A 46 -11.47 -3.76 -6.51
C ARG A 46 -10.99 -2.88 -5.36
N SER A 47 -11.10 -3.39 -4.13
CA SER A 47 -10.64 -2.72 -2.91
C SER A 47 -9.14 -2.90 -2.62
N HIS A 48 -8.48 -3.79 -3.35
CA HIS A 48 -7.04 -4.10 -3.32
C HIS A 48 -6.61 -4.71 -4.66
N THR A 49 -5.30 -4.88 -4.86
CA THR A 49 -4.78 -5.46 -6.11
C THR A 49 -4.65 -6.99 -6.08
N SER A 50 -5.08 -7.64 -4.99
CA SER A 50 -5.05 -9.11 -4.83
C SER A 50 -5.81 -9.89 -5.91
N PRO A 51 -6.87 -9.37 -6.56
CA PRO A 51 -7.46 -10.03 -7.75
C PRO A 51 -6.45 -10.32 -8.86
N VAL A 52 -5.39 -9.51 -8.97
CA VAL A 52 -4.29 -9.77 -9.94
C VAL A 52 -3.45 -10.96 -9.49
N GLN A 53 -3.22 -11.12 -8.18
CA GLN A 53 -2.51 -12.27 -7.62
C GLN A 53 -3.29 -13.56 -7.90
N VAL A 54 -4.61 -13.59 -7.60
CA VAL A 54 -5.48 -14.74 -7.86
C VAL A 54 -5.45 -15.12 -9.34
N ARG A 55 -5.57 -14.15 -10.26
CA ARG A 55 -5.51 -14.40 -11.71
C ARG A 55 -4.14 -14.95 -12.15
N THR A 56 -3.06 -14.52 -11.52
CA THR A 56 -1.72 -15.06 -11.79
C THR A 56 -1.62 -16.51 -11.30
N LEU A 57 -2.17 -16.81 -10.13
CA LEU A 57 -2.18 -18.15 -9.55
C LEU A 57 -3.04 -19.15 -10.36
N GLN A 58 -4.08 -18.70 -11.06
CA GLN A 58 -4.91 -19.57 -11.92
C GLN A 58 -4.16 -20.15 -13.12
N ASN A 59 -3.04 -19.56 -13.52
CA ASN A 59 -2.15 -20.10 -14.54
C ASN A 59 -0.73 -20.25 -13.96
N PRO A 60 -0.56 -21.11 -12.95
CA PRO A 60 0.64 -21.12 -12.13
C PRO A 60 1.81 -21.68 -12.92
N GLN A 61 2.89 -20.92 -12.96
CA GLN A 61 4.20 -21.39 -13.40
C GLN A 61 5.24 -20.99 -12.33
N PRO A 62 5.26 -21.66 -11.18
CA PRO A 62 6.28 -21.40 -10.17
C PRO A 62 7.69 -21.64 -10.73
N PRO A 63 8.66 -20.80 -10.35
CA PRO A 63 8.57 -19.75 -9.30
C PRO A 63 7.80 -18.52 -9.75
N ILE A 64 6.83 -18.06 -8.91
CA ILE A 64 6.08 -16.83 -9.13
C ILE A 64 6.69 -15.73 -8.27
N ARG A 65 7.05 -14.61 -8.89
CA ARG A 65 7.50 -13.38 -8.22
C ARG A 65 6.93 -12.18 -8.97
N ILE A 66 5.83 -11.64 -8.49
CA ILE A 66 5.14 -10.53 -9.16
C ILE A 66 4.96 -9.31 -8.25
N LEU A 67 4.91 -8.15 -8.89
CA LEU A 67 4.35 -6.92 -8.33
C LEU A 67 3.09 -6.56 -9.12
N ALA A 68 2.01 -6.31 -8.42
CA ALA A 68 0.71 -5.92 -8.95
C ALA A 68 0.37 -4.46 -8.59
N PRO A 69 0.93 -3.46 -9.31
CA PRO A 69 0.56 -2.07 -9.11
C PRO A 69 -0.78 -1.76 -9.78
N GLY A 70 -1.62 -0.97 -9.11
CA GLY A 70 -2.87 -0.52 -9.71
C GLY A 70 -3.69 0.39 -8.80
N TRP A 71 -4.71 1.01 -9.39
CA TRP A 71 -5.73 1.73 -8.65
C TRP A 71 -6.62 0.76 -7.89
N VAL A 72 -7.00 1.19 -6.69
CA VAL A 72 -7.95 0.50 -5.81
C VAL A 72 -8.94 1.52 -5.26
N TYR A 73 -10.10 1.04 -4.82
CA TYR A 73 -11.26 1.87 -4.55
C TYR A 73 -11.92 1.43 -3.25
N ARG A 74 -12.16 2.38 -2.34
CA ARG A 74 -12.84 2.14 -1.06
C ARG A 74 -13.74 3.32 -0.75
N ARG A 75 -14.78 3.11 0.04
CA ARG A 75 -15.65 4.20 0.52
C ARG A 75 -15.04 4.96 1.69
N ASP A 76 -13.74 5.24 1.60
CA ASP A 76 -13.05 6.03 2.61
C ASP A 76 -13.43 7.50 2.55
N THR A 77 -13.42 8.16 3.69
CA THR A 77 -13.55 9.62 3.76
C THR A 77 -12.34 10.28 3.10
N TYR A 78 -12.58 11.34 2.32
CA TYR A 78 -11.51 12.11 1.70
C TYR A 78 -10.89 13.07 2.73
N ASP A 79 -9.77 12.67 3.32
CA ASP A 79 -9.05 13.43 4.34
C ASP A 79 -7.52 13.48 4.08
N ALA A 80 -6.75 13.96 5.04
CA ALA A 80 -5.29 14.08 4.90
C ALA A 80 -4.56 12.73 4.78
N THR A 81 -5.20 11.62 5.11
CA THR A 81 -4.61 10.28 5.16
C THR A 81 -5.31 9.26 4.29
N HIS A 82 -6.53 9.55 3.83
CA HIS A 82 -7.38 8.65 3.05
C HIS A 82 -7.94 9.32 1.81
N THR A 83 -8.08 8.54 0.75
CA THR A 83 -8.80 8.93 -0.47
C THR A 83 -9.63 7.75 -0.97
N PRO A 84 -10.82 7.97 -1.57
CA PRO A 84 -11.67 6.90 -2.09
C PRO A 84 -11.02 6.08 -3.21
N ALA A 85 -10.07 6.67 -3.91
CA ALA A 85 -9.28 6.01 -4.94
C ALA A 85 -7.79 6.30 -4.69
N PHE A 86 -6.97 5.25 -4.66
CA PHE A 86 -5.54 5.37 -4.44
C PHE A 86 -4.75 4.27 -5.15
N LEU A 87 -3.46 4.50 -5.31
CA LEU A 87 -2.56 3.48 -5.84
C LEU A 87 -2.15 2.50 -4.73
N GLN A 88 -2.18 1.22 -5.07
CA GLN A 88 -1.63 0.15 -4.25
C GLN A 88 -0.61 -0.64 -5.07
N VAL A 89 0.40 -1.16 -4.41
CA VAL A 89 1.31 -2.16 -4.96
C VAL A 89 1.29 -3.36 -4.05
N GLU A 90 0.88 -4.49 -4.57
CA GLU A 90 1.02 -5.77 -3.88
C GLU A 90 2.11 -6.60 -4.53
N GLY A 91 2.78 -7.39 -3.72
CA GLY A 91 3.76 -8.38 -4.15
C GLY A 91 3.33 -9.78 -3.76
N LEU A 92 3.64 -10.74 -4.61
CA LEU A 92 3.41 -12.16 -4.37
C LEU A 92 4.67 -12.94 -4.75
N VAL A 93 5.07 -13.83 -3.87
CA VAL A 93 6.09 -14.85 -4.12
C VAL A 93 5.48 -16.20 -3.81
N VAL A 94 5.55 -17.15 -4.78
CA VAL A 94 5.14 -18.55 -4.57
C VAL A 94 6.18 -19.45 -5.22
N ASP A 95 6.71 -20.38 -4.45
CA ASP A 95 7.69 -21.36 -4.89
C ASP A 95 7.70 -22.57 -3.93
N GLU A 96 8.47 -23.60 -4.24
CA GLU A 96 8.73 -24.69 -3.30
C GLU A 96 9.58 -24.17 -2.10
N GLY A 97 9.12 -24.46 -0.88
CA GLY A 97 9.88 -24.19 0.33
C GLY A 97 10.07 -22.72 0.70
N VAL A 98 9.25 -21.80 0.19
CA VAL A 98 9.25 -20.39 0.62
C VAL A 98 8.89 -20.31 2.09
N SER A 99 9.72 -19.68 2.89
CA SER A 99 9.60 -19.65 4.34
C SER A 99 9.27 -18.25 4.89
N PHE A 100 8.83 -18.21 6.15
CA PHE A 100 8.67 -16.97 6.89
C PHE A 100 9.98 -16.16 7.05
N VAL A 101 11.13 -16.84 6.98
CA VAL A 101 12.44 -16.18 6.99
C VAL A 101 12.67 -15.43 5.67
N ASP A 102 12.32 -16.04 4.53
CA ASP A 102 12.44 -15.41 3.21
C ASP A 102 11.52 -14.19 3.10
N PHE A 103 10.30 -14.31 3.58
CA PHE A 103 9.35 -13.21 3.70
C PHE A 103 9.95 -12.03 4.48
N LYS A 104 10.43 -12.27 5.71
CA LYS A 104 11.01 -11.22 6.55
C LYS A 104 12.27 -10.61 5.93
N ALA A 105 13.14 -11.44 5.36
CA ALA A 105 14.37 -10.99 4.73
C ALA A 105 14.10 -10.08 3.52
N THR A 106 13.13 -10.45 2.67
CA THR A 106 12.74 -9.68 1.49
C THR A 106 12.22 -8.29 1.88
N LEU A 107 11.32 -8.20 2.86
CA LEU A 107 10.73 -6.92 3.26
C LEU A 107 11.72 -6.05 4.05
N ALA A 108 12.57 -6.65 4.87
CA ALA A 108 13.63 -5.91 5.56
C ALA A 108 14.65 -5.32 4.55
N GLU A 109 15.02 -6.07 3.52
CA GLU A 109 15.89 -5.59 2.46
C GLU A 109 15.24 -4.46 1.65
N PHE A 110 13.96 -4.57 1.31
CA PHE A 110 13.19 -3.49 0.68
C PHE A 110 13.25 -2.20 1.51
N ALA A 111 12.98 -2.29 2.81
CA ALA A 111 12.99 -1.14 3.70
C ALA A 111 14.36 -0.46 3.77
N ARG A 112 15.44 -1.27 3.88
CA ARG A 112 16.81 -0.75 3.90
C ARG A 112 17.23 -0.09 2.60
N ARG A 113 16.83 -0.64 1.45
CA ARG A 113 17.08 0.00 0.14
C ARG A 113 16.33 1.30 -0.04
N LEU A 114 15.13 1.39 0.49
CA LEU A 114 14.28 2.58 0.34
C LEU A 114 14.74 3.75 1.22
N TRP A 115 15.15 3.46 2.46
CA TRP A 115 15.45 4.48 3.48
C TRP A 115 16.87 4.42 4.05
N GLY A 116 17.70 3.51 3.57
CA GLY A 116 19.09 3.38 3.99
C GLY A 116 19.33 2.21 4.96
N PRO A 117 20.62 1.79 5.09
CA PRO A 117 21.02 0.56 5.80
C PRO A 117 20.72 0.62 7.31
N GLY A 118 20.62 1.81 7.90
CA GLY A 118 20.26 2.00 9.31
C GLY A 118 18.78 1.85 9.65
N THR A 119 17.94 1.55 8.66
CA THR A 119 16.49 1.36 8.87
C THR A 119 16.23 0.11 9.70
N GLN A 120 15.57 0.29 10.84
CA GLN A 120 15.08 -0.81 11.66
C GLN A 120 13.72 -1.26 11.14
N VAL A 121 13.46 -2.56 11.14
CA VAL A 121 12.20 -3.15 10.67
C VAL A 121 11.63 -4.02 11.77
N ARG A 122 10.34 -3.86 12.04
CA ARG A 122 9.58 -4.65 13.00
C ARG A 122 8.37 -5.27 12.32
N PHE A 123 8.11 -6.52 12.63
CA PHE A 123 6.92 -7.25 12.20
C PHE A 123 6.01 -7.40 13.41
N ARG A 124 4.85 -6.79 13.38
CA ARG A 124 3.82 -6.92 14.42
C ARG A 124 2.80 -7.97 13.98
N PRO A 125 2.41 -8.94 14.81
CA PRO A 125 1.30 -9.83 14.49
C PRO A 125 0.06 -9.03 14.12
N SER A 126 -0.61 -9.47 13.06
CA SER A 126 -1.87 -8.90 12.56
C SER A 126 -2.77 -10.01 12.05
N PHE A 127 -3.92 -9.67 11.52
CA PHE A 127 -4.84 -10.60 10.90
C PHE A 127 -5.29 -10.06 9.54
N PHE A 128 -5.10 -10.89 8.51
CA PHE A 128 -5.70 -10.71 7.19
C PHE A 128 -6.30 -12.06 6.76
N PRO A 129 -7.53 -12.10 6.22
CA PRO A 129 -8.19 -13.36 5.87
C PRO A 129 -7.40 -14.27 4.93
N PHE A 130 -6.56 -13.67 4.08
CA PHE A 130 -5.82 -14.33 3.01
C PHE A 130 -4.36 -14.67 3.35
N THR A 131 -3.92 -14.44 4.58
CA THR A 131 -2.56 -14.76 5.04
C THR A 131 -2.54 -15.34 6.46
N GLU A 132 -1.68 -16.34 6.68
CA GLU A 132 -1.42 -16.94 8.00
C GLU A 132 0.02 -17.49 8.05
N PRO A 133 0.91 -16.99 8.92
CA PRO A 133 0.70 -15.82 9.80
C PRO A 133 0.71 -14.49 9.05
N SER A 134 -0.07 -13.54 9.57
CA SER A 134 -0.13 -12.17 9.06
C SER A 134 0.72 -11.23 9.93
N ALA A 135 1.24 -10.17 9.30
CA ALA A 135 2.01 -9.15 10.00
C ALA A 135 1.80 -7.76 9.40
N GLU A 136 1.78 -6.75 10.24
CA GLU A 136 2.03 -5.37 9.84
C GLU A 136 3.53 -5.08 9.96
N VAL A 137 4.06 -4.40 8.96
CA VAL A 137 5.49 -4.08 8.87
C VAL A 137 5.70 -2.62 9.20
N ASP A 138 6.42 -2.38 10.28
CA ASP A 138 6.79 -1.04 10.72
C ASP A 138 8.28 -0.79 10.45
N VAL A 139 8.60 0.47 10.18
CA VAL A 139 9.97 0.95 10.08
C VAL A 139 10.26 2.06 11.08
N LYS A 140 11.50 2.11 11.55
CA LYS A 140 12.05 3.20 12.35
C LYS A 140 13.35 3.65 11.69
N ARG A 141 13.51 4.95 11.53
CA ARG A 141 14.61 5.54 10.76
C ARG A 141 15.35 6.58 11.58
N VAL A 142 16.60 6.77 11.26
CA VAL A 142 17.35 7.96 11.67
C VAL A 142 17.20 9.00 10.57
N ILE A 143 16.71 10.17 10.93
CA ILE A 143 16.60 11.34 10.05
C ILE A 143 17.60 12.39 10.49
N THR A 144 18.19 13.09 9.51
CA THR A 144 19.07 14.26 9.78
C THR A 144 18.22 15.52 9.74
N LEU A 145 18.30 16.30 10.79
CA LEU A 145 17.61 17.58 10.92
C LEU A 145 18.39 18.71 10.21
N PRO A 146 17.75 19.86 9.93
CA PRO A 146 18.40 21.00 9.25
C PRO A 146 19.66 21.53 9.95
N ASP A 147 19.76 21.36 11.26
CA ASP A 147 20.93 21.74 12.07
C ASP A 147 22.07 20.71 12.04
N GLY A 148 21.91 19.63 11.25
CA GLY A 148 22.87 18.53 11.14
C GLY A 148 22.80 17.49 12.25
N SER A 149 21.95 17.69 13.27
CA SER A 149 21.70 16.67 14.28
C SER A 149 20.87 15.52 13.73
N THR A 150 20.92 14.36 14.40
CA THR A 150 20.14 13.19 13.98
C THR A 150 19.08 12.85 15.03
N ARG A 151 17.91 12.38 14.57
CA ARG A 151 16.84 11.91 15.44
C ARG A 151 16.26 10.61 14.89
N GLU A 152 15.95 9.67 15.77
CA GLU A 152 15.13 8.51 15.40
C GLU A 152 13.66 8.93 15.24
N THR A 153 12.99 8.38 14.23
CA THR A 153 11.53 8.51 14.12
C THR A 153 10.83 7.58 15.11
N ASP A 154 9.55 7.78 15.34
CA ASP A 154 8.70 6.72 15.87
C ASP A 154 8.57 5.56 14.89
N TRP A 155 8.01 4.44 15.34
CA TRP A 155 7.64 3.34 14.47
C TRP A 155 6.51 3.76 13.54
N LEU A 156 6.71 3.56 12.25
CA LEU A 156 5.78 3.95 11.20
C LEU A 156 5.39 2.71 10.41
N GLU A 157 4.11 2.39 10.41
CA GLU A 157 3.56 1.32 9.58
C GLU A 157 3.66 1.68 8.10
N ILE A 158 4.15 0.73 7.31
CA ILE A 158 4.39 0.92 5.87
C ILE A 158 3.62 -0.06 4.99
N MET A 159 3.28 -1.24 5.50
CA MET A 159 2.57 -2.27 4.72
C MET A 159 1.97 -3.36 5.62
N GLY A 160 0.92 -4.00 5.11
CA GLY A 160 0.48 -5.31 5.57
C GLY A 160 1.14 -6.43 4.76
N ALA A 161 1.39 -7.58 5.38
CA ALA A 161 2.04 -8.70 4.73
C ALA A 161 1.78 -10.02 5.48
N GLY A 162 2.11 -11.16 4.86
CA GLY A 162 2.01 -12.46 5.53
C GLY A 162 2.35 -13.62 4.60
N MET A 163 2.40 -14.82 5.17
CA MET A 163 2.44 -16.03 4.36
C MET A 163 1.06 -16.25 3.73
N VAL A 164 1.04 -16.63 2.46
CA VAL A 164 -0.22 -16.89 1.74
C VAL A 164 -0.96 -18.05 2.41
N ASP A 165 -2.23 -17.86 2.72
CA ASP A 165 -3.07 -18.93 3.27
C ASP A 165 -3.17 -20.07 2.25
N PRO A 166 -2.98 -21.34 2.66
CA PRO A 166 -3.11 -22.50 1.78
C PRO A 166 -4.43 -22.53 1.00
N ASN A 167 -5.53 -22.11 1.61
CA ASN A 167 -6.84 -22.07 0.96
C ASN A 167 -6.88 -21.09 -0.22
N VAL A 168 -6.09 -20.01 -0.19
CA VAL A 168 -5.96 -19.07 -1.33
C VAL A 168 -5.24 -19.75 -2.49
N LEU A 169 -4.20 -20.53 -2.23
CA LEU A 169 -3.49 -21.31 -3.24
C LEU A 169 -4.43 -22.35 -3.87
N GLU A 170 -5.15 -23.10 -3.05
CA GLU A 170 -6.10 -24.13 -3.49
C GLU A 170 -7.27 -23.54 -4.29
N ALA A 171 -7.86 -22.42 -3.85
CA ALA A 171 -8.92 -21.72 -4.58
C ALA A 171 -8.47 -21.29 -5.99
N ALA A 172 -7.20 -21.01 -6.17
CA ALA A 172 -6.61 -20.69 -7.46
C ALA A 172 -6.09 -21.91 -8.24
N GLY A 173 -6.16 -23.13 -7.68
CA GLY A 173 -5.72 -24.37 -8.32
C GLY A 173 -4.23 -24.68 -8.17
N VAL A 174 -3.58 -24.09 -7.16
CA VAL A 174 -2.17 -24.35 -6.83
C VAL A 174 -2.11 -25.37 -5.69
N ASP A 175 -1.27 -26.38 -5.83
CA ASP A 175 -1.04 -27.43 -4.82
C ASP A 175 -0.34 -26.84 -3.58
N SER A 176 -1.10 -26.64 -2.49
CA SER A 176 -0.63 -26.05 -1.24
C SER A 176 0.29 -26.96 -0.41
N GLU A 177 0.28 -28.28 -0.71
CA GLU A 177 1.21 -29.23 -0.10
C GLU A 177 2.62 -29.12 -0.70
N ARG A 178 2.71 -28.66 -1.94
CA ARG A 178 3.97 -28.49 -2.66
C ARG A 178 4.52 -27.08 -2.60
N TYR A 179 3.64 -26.09 -2.72
CA TYR A 179 4.02 -24.69 -2.85
C TYR A 179 3.60 -23.88 -1.63
N THR A 180 4.50 -23.01 -1.22
CA THR A 180 4.24 -21.99 -0.19
C THR A 180 4.56 -20.62 -0.75
N GLY A 181 4.09 -19.58 -0.09
CA GLY A 181 4.36 -18.22 -0.57
C GLY A 181 4.14 -17.16 0.48
N PHE A 182 4.52 -15.95 0.15
CA PHE A 182 4.17 -14.78 0.93
C PHE A 182 3.67 -13.65 0.04
N ALA A 183 2.84 -12.80 0.61
CA ALA A 183 2.32 -11.59 -0.03
C ALA A 183 2.53 -10.37 0.86
N PHE A 184 2.56 -9.20 0.22
CA PHE A 184 2.60 -7.91 0.90
C PHE A 184 1.86 -6.86 0.10
N GLY A 185 1.31 -5.84 0.79
CA GLY A 185 0.60 -4.74 0.15
C GLY A 185 0.96 -3.39 0.78
N MET A 186 1.27 -2.40 -0.06
CA MET A 186 1.60 -1.05 0.37
C MET A 186 0.93 0.02 -0.50
N GLY A 187 0.64 1.18 0.10
CA GLY A 187 0.20 2.38 -0.61
C GLY A 187 1.40 3.26 -1.00
N PRO A 188 1.76 3.39 -2.30
CA PRO A 188 2.85 4.27 -2.72
C PRO A 188 2.70 5.71 -2.25
N GLY A 189 1.47 6.22 -2.16
CA GLY A 189 1.19 7.55 -1.60
C GLY A 189 1.66 7.65 -0.15
N ARG A 190 1.34 6.66 0.70
CA ARG A 190 1.80 6.61 2.10
C ARG A 190 3.33 6.55 2.18
N ILE A 191 3.96 5.72 1.34
CA ILE A 191 5.42 5.63 1.26
C ILE A 191 6.05 6.97 0.85
N ALA A 192 5.46 7.65 -0.14
CA ALA A 192 5.92 8.95 -0.59
C ALA A 192 5.76 10.02 0.50
N MET A 193 4.62 10.07 1.21
CA MET A 193 4.45 10.94 2.36
C MET A 193 5.57 10.75 3.38
N LEU A 194 5.85 9.51 3.77
CA LEU A 194 6.89 9.20 4.74
C LEU A 194 8.30 9.52 4.21
N LYS A 195 8.55 9.33 2.93
CA LYS A 195 9.87 9.56 2.32
C LYS A 195 10.17 11.04 2.15
N TYR A 196 9.19 11.81 1.75
CA TYR A 196 9.36 13.23 1.37
C TYR A 196 8.81 14.21 2.41
N GLY A 197 8.28 13.72 3.53
CA GLY A 197 7.74 14.57 4.59
C GLY A 197 6.44 15.29 4.23
N VAL A 198 5.68 14.73 3.28
CA VAL A 198 4.35 15.26 2.91
C VAL A 198 3.36 14.88 4.00
N THR A 199 2.61 15.85 4.52
CA THR A 199 1.69 15.66 5.65
C THR A 199 0.24 15.48 5.24
N ASP A 200 -0.10 15.75 3.97
CA ASP A 200 -1.46 15.66 3.44
C ASP A 200 -1.46 14.90 2.12
N LEU A 201 -2.10 13.73 2.10
CA LEU A 201 -2.20 12.86 0.93
C LEU A 201 -2.93 13.53 -0.25
N ARG A 202 -3.88 14.44 0.03
CA ARG A 202 -4.67 15.14 -0.99
C ARG A 202 -3.81 15.95 -1.94
N THR A 203 -2.67 16.47 -1.48
CA THR A 203 -1.75 17.26 -2.30
C THR A 203 -1.21 16.51 -3.53
N PHE A 204 -1.17 15.17 -3.47
CA PHE A 204 -0.80 14.34 -4.63
C PHE A 204 -1.85 14.33 -5.74
N PHE A 205 -3.10 14.71 -5.43
CA PHE A 205 -4.25 14.66 -6.33
C PHE A 205 -4.75 16.05 -6.76
N GLU A 206 -4.36 17.11 -6.05
CA GLU A 206 -4.78 18.48 -6.34
C GLU A 206 -4.14 19.07 -7.60
N ASN A 207 -3.11 18.42 -8.15
CA ASN A 207 -2.38 18.86 -9.34
C ASN A 207 -1.80 20.31 -9.21
N ASP A 208 -1.45 20.73 -8.00
CA ASP A 208 -0.82 22.03 -7.78
C ASP A 208 0.63 22.01 -8.28
N VAL A 209 0.91 22.82 -9.29
CA VAL A 209 2.24 22.91 -9.93
C VAL A 209 3.33 23.31 -8.92
N ARG A 210 3.00 24.12 -7.90
CA ARG A 210 3.96 24.51 -6.85
C ARG A 210 4.36 23.34 -5.99
N PHE A 211 3.42 22.44 -5.70
CA PHE A 211 3.69 21.18 -4.99
C PHE A 211 4.51 20.24 -5.88
N LEU A 212 4.11 20.03 -7.12
CA LEU A 212 4.78 19.13 -8.06
C LEU A 212 6.21 19.54 -8.37
N ASN A 213 6.48 20.85 -8.50
CA ASN A 213 7.81 21.38 -8.78
C ASN A 213 8.84 21.13 -7.67
N GLN A 214 8.41 20.79 -6.46
CA GLN A 214 9.32 20.42 -5.38
C GLN A 214 10.06 19.10 -5.65
N PHE A 215 9.56 18.28 -6.59
CA PHE A 215 10.09 16.95 -6.92
C PHE A 215 10.85 16.92 -8.25
N THR A 216 11.03 18.05 -8.92
CA THR A 216 11.67 18.18 -10.26
C THR A 216 13.17 18.44 -10.18
N GLY A 217 13.94 17.69 -9.44
CA GLY A 217 15.40 17.79 -9.40
C GLY A 217 16.07 16.41 -9.57
N PRO A 218 17.34 16.35 -10.01
CA PRO A 218 18.07 15.10 -10.14
C PRO A 218 18.23 14.35 -8.80
N SER A 219 17.86 14.98 -7.71
CA SER A 219 17.89 14.44 -6.35
C SER A 219 16.66 14.79 -5.54
N GLY A 220 15.46 14.88 -6.05
CA GLY A 220 14.23 15.13 -5.27
C GLY A 220 14.44 15.74 -3.85
N PRO A 221 13.48 16.24 -3.14
CA PRO A 221 13.72 16.82 -1.81
C PRO A 221 14.38 15.80 -0.89
N VAL A 222 15.62 16.05 -0.56
CA VAL A 222 16.41 15.25 0.39
C VAL A 222 16.10 15.81 1.79
N GLY A 223 15.16 15.19 2.46
CA GLY A 223 14.82 15.54 3.85
C GLY A 223 13.36 15.93 4.04
N PRO A 224 12.89 15.98 5.30
CA PRO A 224 11.59 16.56 5.61
C PRO A 224 11.58 17.97 5.08
N ALA A 225 10.52 18.34 4.33
CA ALA A 225 10.31 19.71 3.94
C ALA A 225 10.50 20.59 5.17
N SER A 226 11.47 21.51 5.11
CA SER A 226 11.53 22.60 6.08
C SER A 226 10.12 23.17 6.17
N GLU A 227 9.63 23.43 7.36
CA GLU A 227 8.34 24.11 7.58
C GLU A 227 8.30 25.37 6.72
N SER A 228 7.96 25.22 5.44
CA SER A 228 7.81 26.29 4.51
C SER A 228 6.37 26.72 4.54
N THR A 229 6.17 27.82 5.24
CA THR A 229 5.14 28.82 5.00
C THR A 229 3.79 28.24 4.58
N GLY A 230 2.91 28.14 5.57
CA GLY A 230 1.54 27.69 5.42
C GLY A 230 0.86 28.19 4.15
N VAL A 231 0.41 27.25 3.37
CA VAL A 231 -0.70 27.52 2.46
C VAL A 231 -1.90 27.80 3.37
N PRO A 232 -2.49 29.00 3.37
CA PRO A 232 -3.65 29.29 4.20
C PRO A 232 -4.78 28.36 3.78
N SER A 233 -5.42 27.72 4.76
CA SER A 233 -6.58 26.88 4.52
C SER A 233 -7.69 27.67 3.81
N PRO A 234 -8.52 27.04 2.99
CA PRO A 234 -9.62 27.70 2.25
C PRO A 234 -10.62 28.45 3.14
N GLU A 235 -10.69 28.13 4.43
CA GLU A 235 -11.62 28.75 5.38
C GLU A 235 -11.31 30.21 5.74
N ALA A 236 -10.13 30.74 5.41
CA ALA A 236 -9.77 32.12 5.73
C ALA A 236 -10.33 33.16 4.75
N ARG A 237 -11.07 32.78 3.69
CA ARG A 237 -11.56 33.71 2.65
C ARG A 237 -12.99 34.22 2.86
N HIS A 238 -13.66 33.93 3.97
CA HIS A 238 -15.05 34.33 4.21
C HIS A 238 -15.26 35.22 5.46
N ARG A 239 -14.26 35.97 5.89
CA ARG A 239 -14.47 37.04 6.86
C ARG A 239 -13.84 38.34 6.36
N GLY A 240 -14.59 39.11 5.62
CA GLY A 240 -14.19 40.43 5.15
C GLY A 240 -15.21 41.09 4.27
N GLY A 241 -16.48 41.12 4.69
CA GLY A 241 -17.53 41.93 4.11
C GLY A 241 -17.87 43.06 5.10
N GLY A 242 -17.10 44.13 5.00
CA GLY A 242 -17.35 45.34 5.82
C GLY A 242 -18.58 46.08 5.33
N GLU A 243 -19.30 46.61 6.29
CA GLU A 243 -20.34 47.61 6.16
C GLU A 243 -19.91 48.78 5.27
N LEU A 244 -20.73 49.11 4.29
CA LEU A 244 -20.77 50.43 3.69
C LEU A 244 -22.14 51.03 3.92
N ARG A 245 -22.12 52.17 4.58
CA ARG A 245 -23.24 53.11 4.71
C ARG A 245 -23.62 53.70 3.33
#